data_97c29151648301e54337a0e3c1eb20f0
#
_entry.id   97c29151648301e54337a0e3c1eb20f0
#
_cell.length_a   1.000
_cell.length_b   1.000
_cell.length_c   1.000
_cell.angle_alpha   90.00
_cell.angle_beta   90.00
_cell.angle_gamma   90.00
#
_symmetry.space_group_name_H-M   'P 1'
#
loop_
_entity.id
_entity.type
_entity.pdbx_description
1 polymer ?
#
loop_
_entity_poly.entity_id
_entity_poly.type
_entity_poly.pdbx_seq_one_letter_code
_entity_poly.pdbx_strand_id
1 'polypeptide(L)'
;MTAGVSHRRGEHVHRSVLSAAYDELVAHGFDGATVAGVAKRSGVHETTVYRRWVTRENLLVAALLDRSADAIPAPDTGSTRADLLALVRGVIAYVRSPAGMALMRAAMLPVDDAYVGARQAFWARRLGALSPVATRGIERGDLRADIDAQLLLEMLVAPIHGRLLLSGGPIDDGFAERLVDQVLTGVASRR
;
A
#
# COMPACT_ATOMS: atom_id res chain seq x y z
N MET A 1 27.28 27.98 0.24
CA MET A 1 27.23 26.50 0.40
C MET A 1 26.33 26.01 1.57
N THR A 2 25.24 26.69 1.95
CA THR A 2 24.44 26.39 3.15
C THR A 2 23.05 25.74 2.86
N ALA A 3 22.58 25.71 1.62
CA ALA A 3 21.27 25.16 1.27
C ALA A 3 21.16 23.62 1.37
N GLY A 4 22.25 22.89 1.11
CA GLY A 4 22.24 21.41 1.12
C GLY A 4 22.15 20.77 2.51
N VAL A 5 22.59 21.45 3.57
CA VAL A 5 22.58 20.92 4.95
C VAL A 5 21.19 21.05 5.56
N SER A 6 20.46 22.13 5.27
CA SER A 6 19.10 22.36 5.75
C SER A 6 18.10 21.35 5.15
N HIS A 7 18.24 21.02 3.87
CA HIS A 7 17.37 20.06 3.18
C HIS A 7 17.54 18.64 3.73
N ARG A 8 18.77 18.16 3.90
CA ARG A 8 19.08 16.83 4.48
C ARG A 8 18.55 16.69 5.92
N ARG A 9 18.67 17.76 6.73
CA ARG A 9 18.15 17.78 8.11
C ARG A 9 16.61 17.70 8.12
N GLY A 10 15.94 18.39 7.20
CA GLY A 10 14.49 18.32 7.03
C GLY A 10 13.99 16.95 6.60
N GLU A 11 14.70 16.27 5.70
CA GLU A 11 14.38 14.89 5.27
C GLU A 11 14.61 13.86 6.38
N HIS A 12 15.67 14.02 7.16
CA HIS A 12 15.95 13.13 8.29
C HIS A 12 14.85 13.24 9.36
N VAL A 13 14.46 14.46 9.74
CA VAL A 13 13.36 14.71 10.67
C VAL A 13 12.05 14.13 10.11
N HIS A 14 11.77 14.31 8.83
CA HIS A 14 10.58 13.77 8.19
C HIS A 14 10.51 12.25 8.32
N ARG A 15 11.56 11.54 7.95
CA ARG A 15 11.64 10.07 8.05
C ARG A 15 11.55 9.59 9.50
N SER A 16 12.22 10.26 10.44
CA SER A 16 12.14 9.93 11.86
C SER A 16 10.73 10.04 12.41
N VAL A 17 9.99 11.09 12.05
CA VAL A 17 8.60 11.29 12.47
C VAL A 17 7.68 10.25 11.85
N LEU A 18 7.82 9.94 10.56
CA LEU A 18 6.99 8.90 9.90
C LEU A 18 7.26 7.51 10.50
N SER A 19 8.53 7.17 10.76
CA SER A 19 8.86 5.91 11.44
C SER A 19 8.23 5.84 12.84
N ALA A 20 8.37 6.89 13.63
CA ALA A 20 7.78 6.95 14.98
C ALA A 20 6.25 6.90 14.95
N ALA A 21 5.61 7.52 13.95
CA ALA A 21 4.16 7.47 13.76
C ALA A 21 3.68 6.06 13.39
N TYR A 22 4.43 5.35 12.55
CA TYR A 22 4.14 3.97 12.24
C TYR A 22 4.28 3.06 13.47
N ASP A 23 5.36 3.21 14.25
CA ASP A 23 5.58 2.42 15.46
C ASP A 23 4.51 2.68 16.52
N GLU A 24 4.06 3.95 16.67
CA GLU A 24 2.98 4.34 17.57
C GLU A 24 1.65 3.70 17.12
N LEU A 25 1.39 3.68 15.82
CA LEU A 25 0.21 3.06 15.23
C LEU A 25 0.20 1.54 15.42
N VAL A 26 1.33 0.88 15.25
CA VAL A 26 1.46 -0.58 15.46
C VAL A 26 1.25 -0.93 16.93
N ALA A 27 1.75 -0.09 17.86
CA ALA A 27 1.65 -0.32 19.29
C ALA A 27 0.24 -0.07 19.85
N HIS A 28 -0.48 0.95 19.35
CA HIS A 28 -1.72 1.45 19.95
C HIS A 28 -2.94 1.41 19.02
N GLY A 29 -2.78 0.97 17.78
CA GLY A 29 -3.81 1.02 16.75
C GLY A 29 -4.08 2.44 16.25
N PHE A 30 -4.95 2.57 15.23
CA PHE A 30 -5.26 3.87 14.62
C PHE A 30 -5.92 4.83 15.62
N ASP A 31 -6.82 4.33 16.48
CA ASP A 31 -7.56 5.16 17.43
C ASP A 31 -6.73 5.56 18.66
N GLY A 32 -5.80 4.70 19.09
CA GLY A 32 -4.96 4.92 20.27
C GLY A 32 -3.63 5.64 20.00
N ALA A 33 -3.19 5.74 18.74
CA ALA A 33 -1.96 6.44 18.40
C ALA A 33 -2.11 7.95 18.58
N THR A 34 -1.11 8.61 19.20
CA THR A 34 -1.18 10.04 19.53
C THR A 34 0.01 10.82 18.95
N VAL A 35 -0.21 12.12 18.64
CA VAL A 35 0.89 13.02 18.19
C VAL A 35 1.92 13.18 19.31
N ALA A 36 1.51 13.21 20.57
CA ALA A 36 2.41 13.27 21.71
C ALA A 36 3.33 12.03 21.80
N GLY A 37 2.77 10.83 21.57
CA GLY A 37 3.54 9.57 21.49
C GLY A 37 4.56 9.60 20.35
N VAL A 38 4.15 10.07 19.17
CA VAL A 38 5.04 10.24 18.01
C VAL A 38 6.16 11.25 18.31
N ALA A 39 5.84 12.40 18.87
CA ALA A 39 6.81 13.45 19.24
C ALA A 39 7.85 12.90 20.22
N LYS A 40 7.40 12.19 21.26
CA LYS A 40 8.28 11.54 22.24
C LYS A 40 9.22 10.51 21.59
N ARG A 41 8.72 9.65 20.70
CA ARG A 41 9.52 8.61 20.01
C ARG A 41 10.53 9.22 19.03
N SER A 42 10.12 10.25 18.27
CA SER A 42 10.96 10.86 17.24
C SER A 42 11.95 11.90 17.77
N GLY A 43 11.79 12.34 19.03
CA GLY A 43 12.58 13.44 19.60
C GLY A 43 12.25 14.82 19.00
N VAL A 44 11.08 14.98 18.38
CA VAL A 44 10.63 16.20 17.71
C VAL A 44 9.47 16.83 18.50
N HIS A 45 9.42 18.15 18.62
CA HIS A 45 8.31 18.83 19.27
C HIS A 45 7.00 18.68 18.50
N GLU A 46 5.87 18.50 19.19
CA GLU A 46 4.53 18.37 18.61
C GLU A 46 4.18 19.50 17.64
N THR A 47 4.60 20.75 17.95
CA THR A 47 4.39 21.90 17.06
C THR A 47 5.04 21.74 15.70
N THR A 48 6.20 21.04 15.63
CA THR A 48 6.87 20.73 14.37
C THR A 48 6.09 19.68 13.58
N VAL A 49 5.51 18.70 14.27
CA VAL A 49 4.65 17.68 13.66
C VAL A 49 3.38 18.33 13.10
N TYR A 50 2.64 19.10 13.89
CA TYR A 50 1.41 19.77 13.44
C TYR A 50 1.63 20.76 12.30
N ARG A 51 2.77 21.47 12.28
CA ARG A 51 3.11 22.39 11.18
C ARG A 51 3.19 21.67 9.82
N ARG A 52 3.55 20.37 9.79
CA ARG A 52 3.74 19.64 8.55
C ARG A 52 2.53 18.79 8.16
N TRP A 53 1.90 18.14 9.11
CA TRP A 53 0.81 17.19 8.83
C TRP A 53 -0.57 17.70 9.20
N VAL A 54 -0.68 18.86 9.87
CA VAL A 54 -1.90 19.58 10.25
C VAL A 54 -2.78 18.79 11.21
N THR A 55 -3.09 17.51 10.92
CA THR A 55 -3.91 16.64 11.78
C THR A 55 -3.16 15.36 12.14
N ARG A 56 -3.63 14.70 13.21
CA ARG A 56 -3.15 13.37 13.62
C ARG A 56 -3.40 12.35 12.51
N GLU A 57 -4.57 12.37 11.92
CA GLU A 57 -5.01 11.48 10.86
C GLU A 57 -4.07 11.57 9.65
N ASN A 58 -3.78 12.78 9.20
CA ASN A 58 -2.85 13.01 8.09
C ASN A 58 -1.45 12.44 8.38
N LEU A 59 -0.95 12.61 9.61
CA LEU A 59 0.33 12.04 10.03
C LEU A 59 0.32 10.51 9.98
N LEU A 60 -0.69 9.87 10.60
CA LEU A 60 -0.77 8.43 10.69
C LEU A 60 -0.93 7.80 9.31
N VAL A 61 -1.70 8.43 8.45
CA VAL A 61 -1.86 7.97 7.08
C VAL A 61 -0.58 8.16 6.27
N ALA A 62 0.09 9.30 6.38
CA ALA A 62 1.39 9.50 5.71
C ALA A 62 2.40 8.42 6.12
N ALA A 63 2.44 8.04 7.40
CA ALA A 63 3.29 6.97 7.91
C ALA A 63 2.93 5.59 7.35
N LEU A 64 1.62 5.28 7.24
CA LEU A 64 1.14 4.05 6.63
C LEU A 64 1.50 3.98 5.14
N LEU A 65 1.28 5.06 4.41
CA LEU A 65 1.59 5.15 2.99
C LEU A 65 3.10 4.96 2.73
N ASP A 66 3.95 5.62 3.53
CA ASP A 66 5.40 5.51 3.42
C ASP A 66 5.87 4.06 3.63
N ARG A 67 5.40 3.41 4.70
CA ARG A 67 5.79 2.04 5.06
C ARG A 67 5.20 0.97 4.14
N SER A 68 3.98 1.19 3.66
CA SER A 68 3.24 0.20 2.87
C SER A 68 3.71 0.12 1.43
N ALA A 69 4.38 1.15 0.92
CA ALA A 69 4.79 1.21 -0.48
C ALA A 69 5.67 0.01 -0.89
N ASP A 70 6.52 -0.45 0.02
CA ASP A 70 7.48 -1.53 -0.22
C ASP A 70 7.14 -2.83 0.55
N ALA A 71 5.95 -2.91 1.16
CA ALA A 71 5.56 -4.02 2.03
C ALA A 71 5.35 -5.36 1.32
N ILE A 72 5.10 -5.35 0.00
CA ILE A 72 4.95 -6.55 -0.82
C ILE A 72 5.89 -6.41 -2.01
N PRO A 73 7.00 -7.16 -2.08
CA PRO A 73 7.89 -7.14 -3.24
C PRO A 73 7.21 -7.75 -4.46
N ALA A 74 7.65 -7.38 -5.65
CA ALA A 74 7.20 -8.01 -6.90
C ALA A 74 7.76 -9.43 -6.99
N PRO A 75 6.93 -10.49 -6.96
CA PRO A 75 7.41 -11.87 -7.05
C PRO A 75 8.09 -12.15 -8.39
N ASP A 76 9.08 -13.05 -8.40
CA ASP A 76 9.78 -13.53 -9.60
C ASP A 76 10.10 -15.03 -9.45
N THR A 77 9.10 -15.86 -9.71
CA THR A 77 9.19 -17.32 -9.56
C THR A 77 9.53 -18.03 -10.86
N GLY A 78 9.61 -17.29 -11.98
CA GLY A 78 9.77 -17.85 -13.32
C GLY A 78 8.45 -18.24 -14.00
N SER A 79 7.30 -18.07 -13.36
CA SER A 79 5.98 -18.37 -13.91
C SER A 79 5.00 -17.23 -13.62
N THR A 80 4.36 -16.70 -14.65
CA THR A 80 3.38 -15.61 -14.51
C THR A 80 2.25 -15.96 -13.56
N ARG A 81 1.69 -17.17 -13.66
CA ARG A 81 0.63 -17.62 -12.75
C ARG A 81 1.13 -17.70 -11.30
N ALA A 82 2.33 -18.23 -11.07
CA ALA A 82 2.89 -18.33 -9.72
C ALA A 82 3.23 -16.95 -9.15
N ASP A 83 3.75 -16.03 -9.97
CA ASP A 83 4.02 -14.65 -9.59
C ASP A 83 2.73 -13.91 -9.16
N LEU A 84 1.66 -14.00 -9.97
CA LEU A 84 0.37 -13.40 -9.64
C LEU A 84 -0.26 -14.01 -8.38
N LEU A 85 -0.14 -15.34 -8.21
CA LEU A 85 -0.64 -16.01 -7.01
C LEU A 85 0.14 -15.60 -5.75
N ALA A 86 1.47 -15.50 -5.84
CA ALA A 86 2.30 -15.03 -4.75
C ALA A 86 1.99 -13.57 -4.38
N LEU A 87 1.74 -12.72 -5.39
CA LEU A 87 1.31 -11.34 -5.20
C LEU A 87 -0.04 -11.28 -4.48
N VAL A 88 -1.06 -12.00 -4.93
CA VAL A 88 -2.39 -12.05 -4.30
C VAL A 88 -2.29 -12.53 -2.85
N ARG A 89 -1.53 -13.59 -2.59
CA ARG A 89 -1.28 -14.09 -1.21
C ARG A 89 -0.56 -13.06 -0.35
N GLY A 90 0.43 -12.34 -0.91
CA GLY A 90 1.12 -11.26 -0.23
C GLY A 90 0.18 -10.10 0.14
N VAL A 91 -0.71 -9.70 -0.77
CA VAL A 91 -1.76 -8.69 -0.49
C VAL A 91 -2.69 -9.18 0.61
N ILE A 92 -3.18 -10.42 0.55
CA ILE A 92 -4.06 -11.00 1.57
C ILE A 92 -3.37 -10.99 2.94
N ALA A 93 -2.12 -11.43 3.02
CA ALA A 93 -1.35 -11.42 4.26
C ALA A 93 -1.19 -9.99 4.80
N TYR A 94 -0.86 -9.04 3.92
CA TYR A 94 -0.69 -7.65 4.30
C TYR A 94 -1.98 -7.03 4.83
N VAL A 95 -3.12 -7.14 4.13
CA VAL A 95 -4.39 -6.52 4.59
C VAL A 95 -4.91 -7.11 5.88
N ARG A 96 -4.48 -8.33 6.25
CA ARG A 96 -4.80 -8.97 7.55
C ARG A 96 -3.86 -8.55 8.68
N SER A 97 -2.74 -7.93 8.37
CA SER A 97 -1.80 -7.42 9.39
C SER A 97 -2.38 -6.19 10.10
N PRO A 98 -1.91 -5.85 11.32
CA PRO A 98 -2.32 -4.62 12.00
C PRO A 98 -2.11 -3.37 11.14
N ALA A 99 -1.01 -3.28 10.42
CA ALA A 99 -0.69 -2.16 9.53
C ALA A 99 -1.63 -2.10 8.31
N GLY A 100 -1.90 -3.24 7.67
CA GLY A 100 -2.84 -3.33 6.55
C GLY A 100 -4.27 -2.98 6.96
N MET A 101 -4.74 -3.48 8.12
CA MET A 101 -6.05 -3.14 8.67
C MET A 101 -6.16 -1.64 8.99
N ALA A 102 -5.10 -1.04 9.53
CA ALA A 102 -5.07 0.40 9.77
C ALA A 102 -5.11 1.21 8.48
N LEU A 103 -4.39 0.77 7.43
CA LEU A 103 -4.45 1.38 6.11
C LEU A 103 -5.86 1.29 5.51
N MET A 104 -6.52 0.13 5.62
CA MET A 104 -7.90 -0.04 5.14
C MET A 104 -8.88 0.88 5.87
N ARG A 105 -8.76 1.01 7.20
CA ARG A 105 -9.57 1.97 7.97
C ARG A 105 -9.30 3.41 7.52
N ALA A 106 -8.04 3.79 7.35
CA ALA A 106 -7.66 5.11 6.88
C ALA A 106 -8.22 5.43 5.48
N ALA A 107 -8.31 4.43 4.60
CA ALA A 107 -8.89 4.58 3.27
C ALA A 107 -10.39 4.91 3.27
N MET A 108 -11.10 4.62 4.37
CA MET A 108 -12.53 4.89 4.56
C MET A 108 -12.81 6.27 5.18
N LEU A 109 -11.77 6.98 5.65
CA LEU A 109 -11.96 8.30 6.26
C LEU A 109 -12.29 9.35 5.19
N PRO A 110 -13.12 10.35 5.54
CA PRO A 110 -13.29 11.54 4.71
C PRO A 110 -11.92 12.19 4.49
N VAL A 111 -11.59 12.48 3.25
CA VAL A 111 -10.30 13.05 2.87
C VAL A 111 -10.46 14.49 2.41
N ASP A 112 -9.57 15.37 2.85
CA ASP A 112 -9.36 16.68 2.24
C ASP A 112 -8.54 16.56 0.93
N ASP A 113 -8.50 17.64 0.15
CA ASP A 113 -7.83 17.65 -1.16
C ASP A 113 -6.33 17.33 -1.07
N ALA A 114 -5.67 17.74 0.00
CA ALA A 114 -4.24 17.44 0.23
C ALA A 114 -4.01 15.94 0.40
N TYR A 115 -4.96 15.25 1.00
CA TYR A 115 -4.92 13.82 1.24
C TYR A 115 -5.25 13.00 -0.01
N VAL A 116 -6.13 13.48 -0.87
CA VAL A 116 -6.45 12.83 -2.15
C VAL A 116 -5.18 12.66 -3.00
N GLY A 117 -4.37 13.71 -3.12
CA GLY A 117 -3.09 13.67 -3.85
C GLY A 117 -2.09 12.67 -3.25
N ALA A 118 -1.95 12.64 -1.93
CA ALA A 118 -1.07 11.69 -1.24
C ALA A 118 -1.52 10.22 -1.46
N ARG A 119 -2.82 9.96 -1.42
CA ARG A 119 -3.39 8.63 -1.70
C ARG A 119 -3.18 8.21 -3.16
N GLN A 120 -3.38 9.11 -4.11
CA GLN A 120 -3.11 8.83 -5.53
C GLN A 120 -1.63 8.50 -5.76
N ALA A 121 -0.72 9.30 -5.22
CA ALA A 121 0.72 9.06 -5.31
C ALA A 121 1.14 7.72 -4.68
N PHE A 122 0.53 7.35 -3.55
CA PHE A 122 0.75 6.04 -2.93
C PHE A 122 0.35 4.91 -3.87
N TRP A 123 -0.88 4.93 -4.39
CA TRP A 123 -1.36 3.86 -5.28
C TRP A 123 -0.53 3.77 -6.56
N ALA A 124 -0.17 4.90 -7.16
CA ALA A 124 0.71 4.93 -8.33
C ALA A 124 2.08 4.31 -8.03
N ARG A 125 2.71 4.67 -6.90
CA ARG A 125 3.98 4.07 -6.46
C ARG A 125 3.83 2.57 -6.18
N ARG A 126 2.74 2.17 -5.53
CA ARG A 126 2.47 0.78 -5.15
C ARG A 126 2.28 -0.11 -6.38
N LEU A 127 1.43 0.30 -7.32
CA LEU A 127 1.19 -0.43 -8.56
C LEU A 127 2.44 -0.42 -9.44
N GLY A 128 3.16 0.72 -9.51
CA GLY A 128 4.44 0.81 -10.20
C GLY A 128 5.50 -0.16 -9.67
N ALA A 129 5.58 -0.35 -8.35
CA ALA A 129 6.50 -1.32 -7.74
C ALA A 129 6.16 -2.80 -8.09
N LEU A 130 4.89 -3.08 -8.42
CA LEU A 130 4.42 -4.40 -8.80
C LEU A 130 4.39 -4.63 -10.31
N SER A 131 4.53 -3.58 -11.13
CA SER A 131 4.47 -3.67 -12.60
C SER A 131 5.48 -4.66 -13.22
N PRO A 132 6.68 -4.93 -12.63
CA PRO A 132 7.59 -5.93 -13.16
C PRO A 132 6.97 -7.33 -13.31
N VAL A 133 5.96 -7.67 -12.50
CA VAL A 133 5.24 -8.96 -12.63
C VAL A 133 4.52 -9.06 -13.98
N ALA A 134 3.81 -8.01 -14.38
CA ALA A 134 3.13 -7.96 -15.66
C ALA A 134 4.13 -7.88 -16.83
N THR A 135 5.17 -7.05 -16.70
CA THR A 135 6.22 -6.90 -17.72
C THR A 135 6.87 -8.24 -18.05
N ARG A 136 7.29 -8.99 -17.04
CA ARG A 136 7.87 -10.32 -17.25
C ARG A 136 6.87 -11.33 -17.85
N GLY A 137 5.59 -11.23 -17.49
CA GLY A 137 4.54 -12.05 -18.09
C GLY A 137 4.35 -11.77 -19.58
N ILE A 138 4.47 -10.53 -20.01
CA ILE A 138 4.44 -10.12 -21.43
C ILE A 138 5.71 -10.64 -22.15
N GLU A 139 6.88 -10.44 -21.56
CA GLU A 139 8.16 -10.89 -22.13
C GLU A 139 8.22 -12.40 -22.32
N ARG A 140 7.59 -13.18 -21.44
CA ARG A 140 7.47 -14.64 -21.55
C ARG A 140 6.41 -15.09 -22.57
N GLY A 141 5.56 -14.17 -23.04
CA GLY A 141 4.42 -14.50 -23.91
C GLY A 141 3.22 -15.12 -23.19
N ASP A 142 3.21 -15.13 -21.85
CA ASP A 142 2.10 -15.62 -21.02
C ASP A 142 0.94 -14.61 -20.98
N LEU A 143 1.26 -13.32 -21.12
CA LEU A 143 0.30 -12.22 -21.20
C LEU A 143 0.37 -11.56 -22.58
N ARG A 144 -0.76 -11.06 -23.05
CA ARG A 144 -0.82 -10.30 -24.31
C ARG A 144 0.00 -9.01 -24.20
N ALA A 145 0.65 -8.62 -25.28
CA ALA A 145 1.48 -7.42 -25.32
C ALA A 145 0.69 -6.10 -25.17
N ASP A 146 -0.62 -6.12 -25.46
CA ASP A 146 -1.52 -4.97 -25.38
C ASP A 146 -2.27 -4.84 -24.05
N ILE A 147 -1.92 -5.66 -23.03
CA ILE A 147 -2.61 -5.61 -21.75
C ILE A 147 -2.22 -4.36 -20.97
N ASP A 148 -3.21 -3.73 -20.35
CA ASP A 148 -2.97 -2.70 -19.35
C ASP A 148 -2.48 -3.35 -18.05
N ALA A 149 -1.18 -3.23 -17.79
CA ALA A 149 -0.52 -3.81 -16.63
C ALA A 149 -1.07 -3.23 -15.29
N GLN A 150 -1.43 -1.96 -15.28
CA GLN A 150 -2.01 -1.33 -14.08
C GLN A 150 -3.39 -1.92 -13.81
N LEU A 151 -4.25 -1.98 -14.81
CA LEU A 151 -5.60 -2.54 -14.68
C LEU A 151 -5.55 -4.02 -14.29
N LEU A 152 -4.62 -4.81 -14.83
CA LEU A 152 -4.40 -6.19 -14.41
C LEU A 152 -4.14 -6.30 -12.90
N LEU A 153 -3.25 -5.46 -12.37
CA LEU A 153 -2.93 -5.45 -10.94
C LEU A 153 -4.13 -4.98 -10.09
N GLU A 154 -4.87 -3.97 -10.56
CA GLU A 154 -6.08 -3.50 -9.90
C GLU A 154 -7.16 -4.60 -9.83
N MET A 155 -7.36 -5.35 -10.92
CA MET A 155 -8.30 -6.47 -10.97
C MET A 155 -7.96 -7.59 -9.96
N LEU A 156 -6.67 -7.79 -9.66
CA LEU A 156 -6.24 -8.76 -8.64
C LEU A 156 -6.41 -8.25 -7.20
N VAL A 157 -6.27 -6.95 -6.99
CA VAL A 157 -6.28 -6.36 -5.64
C VAL A 157 -7.69 -5.96 -5.20
N ALA A 158 -8.49 -5.39 -6.09
CA ALA A 158 -9.81 -4.85 -5.77
C ALA A 158 -10.79 -5.89 -5.17
N PRO A 159 -10.87 -7.15 -5.63
CA PRO A 159 -11.76 -8.14 -5.03
C PRO A 159 -11.39 -8.50 -3.58
N ILE A 160 -10.10 -8.43 -3.22
CA ILE A 160 -9.64 -8.65 -1.84
C ILE A 160 -10.19 -7.53 -0.94
N HIS A 161 -10.03 -6.28 -1.35
CA HIS A 161 -10.56 -5.13 -0.62
C HIS A 161 -12.08 -5.14 -0.55
N GLY A 162 -12.76 -5.48 -1.65
CA GLY A 162 -14.22 -5.61 -1.69
C GLY A 162 -14.74 -6.66 -0.70
N ARG A 163 -14.07 -7.80 -0.59
CA ARG A 163 -14.43 -8.81 0.43
C ARG A 163 -14.13 -8.35 1.85
N LEU A 164 -13.00 -7.73 2.07
CA LEU A 164 -12.60 -7.26 3.39
C LEU A 164 -13.52 -6.14 3.91
N LEU A 165 -13.84 -5.16 3.05
CA LEU A 165 -14.49 -3.92 3.46
C LEU A 165 -16.02 -3.94 3.28
N LEU A 166 -16.54 -4.71 2.31
CA LEU A 166 -17.95 -4.63 1.92
C LEU A 166 -18.73 -5.91 2.18
N SER A 167 -18.25 -7.08 1.69
CA SER A 167 -19.07 -8.27 1.67
C SER A 167 -18.81 -9.28 2.81
N GLY A 168 -17.67 -9.19 3.49
CA GLY A 168 -17.24 -10.17 4.50
C GLY A 168 -17.00 -11.58 3.93
N GLY A 169 -16.92 -11.72 2.61
CA GLY A 169 -16.70 -13.01 1.96
C GLY A 169 -15.35 -13.64 2.32
N PRO A 170 -15.21 -14.97 2.21
CA PRO A 170 -13.97 -15.65 2.56
C PRO A 170 -12.81 -15.25 1.65
N ILE A 171 -11.65 -14.99 2.26
CA ILE A 171 -10.40 -14.64 1.58
C ILE A 171 -9.37 -15.73 1.93
N ASP A 172 -9.53 -16.91 1.36
CA ASP A 172 -8.69 -18.10 1.55
C ASP A 172 -7.81 -18.37 0.32
N ASP A 173 -6.98 -19.42 0.38
CA ASP A 173 -6.14 -19.83 -0.75
C ASP A 173 -6.96 -20.22 -1.97
N GLY A 174 -8.08 -20.89 -1.79
CA GLY A 174 -9.00 -21.23 -2.89
C GLY A 174 -9.59 -20.00 -3.57
N PHE A 175 -9.83 -18.92 -2.83
CA PHE A 175 -10.21 -17.64 -3.41
C PHE A 175 -9.05 -17.04 -4.23
N ALA A 176 -7.82 -17.07 -3.68
CA ALA A 176 -6.65 -16.52 -4.37
C ALA A 176 -6.40 -17.23 -5.71
N GLU A 177 -6.48 -18.55 -5.73
CA GLU A 177 -6.31 -19.36 -6.95
C GLU A 177 -7.38 -19.05 -7.99
N ARG A 178 -8.66 -19.08 -7.60
CA ARG A 178 -9.77 -18.76 -8.53
C ARG A 178 -9.66 -17.33 -9.07
N LEU A 179 -9.26 -16.36 -8.26
CA LEU A 179 -9.08 -14.99 -8.70
C LEU A 179 -8.02 -14.87 -9.78
N VAL A 180 -6.84 -15.48 -9.57
CA VAL A 180 -5.75 -15.49 -10.55
C VAL A 180 -6.18 -16.22 -11.84
N ASP A 181 -6.81 -17.38 -11.72
CA ASP A 181 -7.24 -18.16 -12.88
C ASP A 181 -8.31 -17.40 -13.69
N GLN A 182 -9.26 -16.74 -13.04
CA GLN A 182 -10.27 -15.91 -13.72
C GLN A 182 -9.64 -14.72 -14.46
N VAL A 183 -8.67 -14.06 -13.85
CA VAL A 183 -7.98 -12.93 -14.48
C VAL A 183 -7.15 -13.39 -15.67
N LEU A 184 -6.43 -14.51 -15.57
CA LEU A 184 -5.60 -15.03 -16.66
C LEU A 184 -6.42 -15.60 -17.82
N THR A 185 -7.54 -16.27 -17.55
CA THR A 185 -8.36 -16.89 -18.59
C THR A 185 -9.41 -15.97 -19.18
N GLY A 186 -9.79 -14.92 -18.44
CA GLY A 186 -10.94 -14.09 -18.75
C GLY A 186 -12.27 -14.82 -18.55
N VAL A 187 -13.38 -14.22 -18.99
CA VAL A 187 -14.74 -14.78 -18.87
C VAL A 187 -15.43 -14.99 -20.21
N ALA A 188 -14.82 -14.54 -21.32
CA ALA A 188 -15.38 -14.75 -22.65
C ALA A 188 -15.02 -16.13 -23.17
N SER A 189 -15.99 -16.82 -23.75
CA SER A 189 -15.73 -18.06 -24.48
C SER A 189 -14.77 -17.76 -25.64
N ARG A 190 -13.66 -18.46 -25.71
CA ARG A 190 -12.80 -18.43 -26.91
C ARG A 190 -13.59 -19.11 -28.05
N ARG A 191 -13.99 -18.35 -29.04
CA ARG A 191 -14.57 -18.87 -30.28
C ARG A 191 -13.45 -19.45 -31.15
#